data_dae322054b48c015c5745f388da98a13
#
_entry.id   dae322054b48c015c5745f388da98a13
#
_cell.length_a   1.000
_cell.length_b   1.000
_cell.length_c   1.000
_cell.angle_alpha   90.00
_cell.angle_beta   90.00
_cell.angle_gamma   90.00
#
_symmetry.space_group_name_H-M   'P 1'
#
loop_
_entity.id
_entity.type
_entity.pdbx_description
1 polymer ?
#
loop_
_entity_poly.entity_id
_entity_poly.type
_entity_poly.pdbx_seq_one_letter_code
_entity_poly.pdbx_strand_id
1 'polypeptide(L)'
;MSDNYVALLGTKGGPAIRPGSAMPTSSLYALNGQKIIVDCGLGVTKGLVDQGIQLKDLSLIIISHLHSDHYLELGPLLHTAWTAGLRTRVDIYGPPGLDMYWEGFCSSMEADIDLRIEDEGRPDLRHLITIHAIDAGLVVSRDGVTISAIRNQHPPLVDTFAFSFKTDEVHVVFSGDTAPISALENFARGADLLIHEAMLESALPALLERVGNGSDKLMAHFLRSHTFAHEAAMTAANAGVKRLALTHLIPSDDPAYDAKDWQDACAGHYNGELIVGHDAIRIAL
;
A
#
# COMPACT_ATOMS: atom_id res chain seq x y z
N MET A 1 -15.45 -13.62 -17.61
CA MET A 1 -15.53 -12.59 -16.57
C MET A 1 -14.10 -12.19 -16.28
N SER A 2 -13.77 -10.91 -16.29
CA SER A 2 -12.42 -10.47 -15.97
C SER A 2 -12.13 -10.83 -14.50
N ASP A 3 -11.03 -11.53 -14.24
CA ASP A 3 -10.61 -11.86 -12.87
C ASP A 3 -9.96 -10.62 -12.20
N ASN A 4 -10.66 -9.46 -12.25
CA ASN A 4 -10.22 -8.24 -11.60
C ASN A 4 -10.45 -8.34 -10.09
N TYR A 5 -9.43 -8.10 -9.33
CA TYR A 5 -9.52 -8.07 -7.85
C TYR A 5 -8.40 -7.22 -7.24
N VAL A 6 -8.61 -6.82 -6.01
CA VAL A 6 -7.53 -6.33 -5.14
C VAL A 6 -7.34 -7.32 -4.00
N ALA A 7 -6.09 -7.68 -3.70
CA ALA A 7 -5.75 -8.43 -2.50
C ALA A 7 -4.94 -7.53 -1.55
N LEU A 8 -5.42 -7.37 -0.33
CA LEU A 8 -4.69 -6.67 0.73
C LEU A 8 -3.71 -7.69 1.34
N LEU A 9 -2.42 -7.53 1.12
CA LEU A 9 -1.39 -8.48 1.57
C LEU A 9 -0.94 -8.20 2.99
N GLY A 10 -0.94 -6.91 3.36
CA GLY A 10 -0.69 -6.41 4.70
C GLY A 10 -1.59 -5.20 4.95
N THR A 11 -2.21 -5.15 6.13
CA THR A 11 -3.27 -4.19 6.45
C THR A 11 -2.98 -3.35 7.69
N LYS A 12 -1.78 -3.52 8.27
CA LYS A 12 -1.37 -2.80 9.48
C LYS A 12 -0.77 -1.43 9.16
N GLY A 13 -1.18 -0.42 9.91
CA GLY A 13 -0.51 0.89 9.97
C GLY A 13 0.73 0.87 10.87
N GLY A 14 1.83 1.40 10.32
CA GLY A 14 3.14 1.50 10.98
C GLY A 14 3.98 0.22 10.92
N PRO A 15 5.32 0.35 11.05
CA PRO A 15 6.27 -0.72 10.75
C PRO A 15 6.45 -1.76 11.88
N ALA A 16 6.03 -1.46 13.10
CA ALA A 16 6.31 -2.29 14.27
C ALA A 16 5.44 -3.55 14.30
N ILE A 17 6.04 -4.72 14.06
CA ILE A 17 5.36 -6.02 14.16
C ILE A 17 5.32 -6.45 15.63
N ARG A 18 4.15 -6.90 16.10
CA ARG A 18 3.91 -7.41 17.44
C ARG A 18 3.15 -8.74 17.37
N PRO A 19 3.14 -9.55 18.45
CA PRO A 19 2.33 -10.76 18.47
C PRO A 19 0.87 -10.47 18.13
N GLY A 20 0.32 -11.21 17.15
CA GLY A 20 -1.06 -11.03 16.69
C GLY A 20 -1.30 -9.87 15.73
N SER A 21 -0.29 -9.04 15.43
CA SER A 21 -0.46 -7.96 14.44
C SER A 21 -0.59 -8.49 13.02
N ALA A 22 -1.37 -7.80 12.19
CA ALA A 22 -1.29 -7.90 10.75
C ALA A 22 0.09 -7.46 10.25
N MET A 23 0.41 -7.75 9.00
CA MET A 23 1.63 -7.30 8.33
C MET A 23 1.50 -5.83 7.88
N PRO A 24 2.62 -5.08 7.81
CA PRO A 24 2.64 -3.72 7.27
C PRO A 24 2.10 -3.61 5.84
N THR A 25 1.72 -2.40 5.47
CA THR A 25 0.93 -2.12 4.27
C THR A 25 1.56 -2.62 2.98
N SER A 26 0.82 -3.46 2.28
CA SER A 26 1.10 -3.87 0.91
C SER A 26 -0.15 -4.44 0.26
N SER A 27 -0.30 -4.29 -1.04
CA SER A 27 -1.46 -4.81 -1.77
C SER A 27 -1.14 -5.18 -3.22
N LEU A 28 -1.93 -6.10 -3.77
CA LEU A 28 -1.88 -6.58 -5.15
C LEU A 28 -3.16 -6.17 -5.88
N TYR A 29 -3.01 -5.46 -6.98
CA TYR A 29 -4.09 -5.09 -7.91
C TYR A 29 -3.97 -5.96 -9.16
N ALA A 30 -4.89 -6.88 -9.33
CA ALA A 30 -5.04 -7.66 -10.53
C ALA A 30 -6.10 -7.00 -11.43
N LEU A 31 -5.67 -6.30 -12.48
CA LEU A 31 -6.53 -5.51 -13.35
C LEU A 31 -6.17 -5.78 -14.81
N ASN A 32 -7.13 -6.16 -15.65
CA ASN A 32 -6.89 -6.47 -17.06
C ASN A 32 -5.72 -7.45 -17.29
N GLY A 33 -5.56 -8.44 -16.40
CA GLY A 33 -4.44 -9.37 -16.46
C GLY A 33 -3.11 -8.84 -15.92
N GLN A 34 -2.98 -7.53 -15.67
CA GLN A 34 -1.81 -6.93 -15.02
C GLN A 34 -1.78 -7.27 -13.54
N LYS A 35 -0.58 -7.45 -13.00
CA LYS A 35 -0.31 -7.63 -11.57
C LYS A 35 0.51 -6.44 -11.09
N ILE A 36 -0.15 -5.51 -10.39
CA ILE A 36 0.43 -4.26 -9.91
C ILE A 36 0.57 -4.39 -8.39
N ILE A 37 1.78 -4.26 -7.89
CA ILE A 37 2.03 -4.23 -6.45
C ILE A 37 1.97 -2.76 -6.00
N VAL A 38 1.24 -2.50 -4.93
CA VAL A 38 1.15 -1.18 -4.30
C VAL A 38 1.64 -1.30 -2.87
N ASP A 39 2.70 -0.59 -2.61
CA ASP A 39 3.52 -0.65 -1.40
C ASP A 39 4.16 -2.02 -1.12
N CYS A 40 5.28 -1.98 -0.45
CA CYS A 40 6.14 -3.13 -0.17
C CYS A 40 6.56 -3.14 1.30
N GLY A 41 5.60 -3.10 2.23
CA GLY A 41 5.82 -3.35 3.64
C GLY A 41 6.29 -4.77 3.91
N LEU A 42 6.79 -5.03 5.13
CA LEU A 42 7.25 -6.37 5.51
C LEU A 42 6.14 -7.41 5.29
N GLY A 43 6.51 -8.57 4.72
CA GLY A 43 5.60 -9.66 4.40
C GLY A 43 5.08 -9.65 2.97
N VAL A 44 5.33 -8.61 2.17
CA VAL A 44 4.84 -8.50 0.79
C VAL A 44 5.25 -9.69 -0.07
N THR A 45 6.50 -10.14 0.02
CA THR A 45 7.01 -11.28 -0.75
C THR A 45 6.22 -12.55 -0.47
N LYS A 46 6.02 -12.85 0.81
CA LYS A 46 5.24 -14.02 1.23
C LYS A 46 3.77 -13.87 0.84
N GLY A 47 3.20 -12.69 1.06
CA GLY A 47 1.81 -12.39 0.69
C GLY A 47 1.54 -12.61 -0.81
N LEU A 48 2.43 -12.17 -1.69
CA LEU A 48 2.32 -12.39 -3.14
C LEU A 48 2.35 -13.88 -3.49
N VAL A 49 3.28 -14.64 -2.91
CA VAL A 49 3.38 -16.08 -3.15
C VAL A 49 2.13 -16.82 -2.67
N ASP A 50 1.58 -16.46 -1.51
CA ASP A 50 0.34 -17.03 -0.97
C ASP A 50 -0.89 -16.69 -1.85
N GLN A 51 -0.84 -15.57 -2.56
CA GLN A 51 -1.83 -15.23 -3.58
C GLN A 51 -1.62 -15.96 -4.92
N GLY A 52 -0.61 -16.83 -5.01
CA GLY A 52 -0.31 -17.61 -6.22
C GLY A 52 0.47 -16.83 -7.29
N ILE A 53 1.06 -15.69 -6.93
CA ILE A 53 1.87 -14.90 -7.87
C ILE A 53 3.25 -15.53 -8.05
N GLN A 54 3.64 -15.71 -9.29
CA GLN A 54 5.00 -16.11 -9.63
C GLN A 54 5.91 -14.88 -9.59
N LEU A 55 6.81 -14.80 -8.63
CA LEU A 55 7.67 -13.63 -8.44
C LEU A 55 8.53 -13.29 -9.67
N LYS A 56 8.87 -14.29 -10.50
CA LYS A 56 9.60 -14.08 -11.76
C LYS A 56 8.83 -13.25 -12.80
N ASP A 57 7.52 -13.09 -12.63
CA ASP A 57 6.63 -12.38 -13.56
C ASP A 57 6.29 -10.96 -13.08
N LEU A 58 6.93 -10.48 -12.01
CA LEU A 58 6.79 -9.10 -11.53
C LEU A 58 7.23 -8.11 -12.61
N SER A 59 6.45 -7.05 -12.82
CA SER A 59 6.74 -6.05 -13.85
C SER A 59 6.40 -4.62 -13.45
N LEU A 60 5.55 -4.40 -12.43
CA LEU A 60 5.08 -3.07 -12.05
C LEU A 60 4.85 -2.96 -10.54
N ILE A 61 5.52 -2.01 -9.92
CA ILE A 61 5.40 -1.68 -8.49
C ILE A 61 5.16 -0.19 -8.34
N ILE A 62 4.27 0.17 -7.41
CA ILE A 62 3.94 1.56 -7.04
C ILE A 62 4.26 1.72 -5.56
N ILE A 63 4.96 2.78 -5.19
CA ILE A 63 5.23 3.14 -3.79
C ILE A 63 4.56 4.47 -3.49
N SER A 64 3.74 4.50 -2.45
CA SER A 64 2.94 5.67 -2.09
C SER A 64 3.76 6.77 -1.42
N HIS A 65 4.65 6.41 -0.53
CA HIS A 65 5.53 7.33 0.20
C HIS A 65 6.69 6.60 0.90
N LEU A 66 7.63 7.34 1.49
CA LEU A 66 8.85 6.79 2.08
C LEU A 66 8.78 6.66 3.62
N HIS A 67 7.66 6.14 4.18
CA HIS A 67 7.70 5.50 5.50
C HIS A 67 8.03 4.02 5.36
N SER A 68 8.81 3.48 6.27
CA SER A 68 9.40 2.14 6.15
C SER A 68 8.36 1.01 6.02
N ASP A 69 7.18 1.18 6.57
CA ASP A 69 6.07 0.22 6.45
C ASP A 69 5.44 0.16 5.05
N HIS A 70 5.89 1.02 4.11
CA HIS A 70 5.42 1.04 2.72
C HIS A 70 6.47 0.58 1.70
N TYR A 71 7.77 0.49 2.06
CA TYR A 71 8.80 0.12 1.08
C TYR A 71 9.96 -0.71 1.61
N LEU A 72 10.00 -1.02 2.92
CA LEU A 72 11.15 -1.67 3.54
C LEU A 72 11.50 -3.01 2.89
N GLU A 73 10.51 -3.79 2.44
CA GLU A 73 10.76 -5.09 1.80
C GLU A 73 10.90 -4.99 0.26
N LEU A 74 10.89 -3.80 -0.34
CA LEU A 74 11.04 -3.65 -1.80
C LEU A 74 12.32 -4.31 -2.32
N GLY A 75 13.47 -4.03 -1.71
CA GLY A 75 14.74 -4.63 -2.09
C GLY A 75 14.76 -6.16 -1.92
N PRO A 76 14.42 -6.71 -0.74
CA PRO A 76 14.26 -8.14 -0.52
C PRO A 76 13.27 -8.81 -1.49
N LEU A 77 12.13 -8.20 -1.81
CA LEU A 77 11.17 -8.70 -2.79
C LEU A 77 11.83 -8.86 -4.18
N LEU A 78 12.52 -7.82 -4.65
CA LEU A 78 13.17 -7.83 -5.97
C LEU A 78 14.32 -8.84 -6.03
N HIS A 79 15.12 -8.94 -4.98
CA HIS A 79 16.18 -9.92 -4.87
C HIS A 79 15.62 -11.36 -4.84
N THR A 80 14.54 -11.58 -4.08
CA THR A 80 13.87 -12.88 -4.03
C THR A 80 13.24 -13.24 -5.38
N ALA A 81 12.63 -12.29 -6.06
CA ALA A 81 12.10 -12.48 -7.41
C ALA A 81 13.20 -12.85 -8.41
N TRP A 82 14.35 -12.18 -8.33
CA TRP A 82 15.52 -12.47 -9.16
C TRP A 82 16.07 -13.88 -8.91
N THR A 83 16.19 -14.30 -7.66
CA THR A 83 16.60 -15.67 -7.33
C THR A 83 15.54 -16.69 -7.73
N ALA A 84 14.25 -16.33 -7.76
CA ALA A 84 13.15 -17.14 -8.28
C ALA A 84 13.04 -17.17 -9.82
N GLY A 85 13.95 -16.47 -10.54
CA GLY A 85 14.04 -16.53 -12.00
C GLY A 85 13.53 -15.30 -12.74
N LEU A 86 13.34 -14.17 -12.10
CA LEU A 86 13.05 -12.89 -12.77
C LEU A 86 14.20 -12.54 -13.73
N ARG A 87 13.87 -12.30 -15.01
CA ARG A 87 14.81 -11.93 -16.09
C ARG A 87 14.32 -10.74 -16.91
N THR A 88 13.12 -10.25 -16.62
CA THR A 88 12.47 -9.13 -17.31
C THR A 88 12.56 -7.88 -16.47
N ARG A 89 12.42 -6.72 -17.12
CA ARG A 89 12.43 -5.42 -16.45
C ARG A 89 11.23 -5.28 -15.51
N VAL A 90 11.50 -4.68 -14.35
CA VAL A 90 10.48 -4.20 -13.41
C VAL A 90 10.54 -2.68 -13.36
N ASP A 91 9.42 -2.04 -13.68
CA ASP A 91 9.25 -0.59 -13.53
C ASP A 91 8.65 -0.29 -12.16
N ILE A 92 9.30 0.61 -11.41
CA ILE A 92 8.89 1.02 -10.08
C ILE A 92 8.61 2.52 -10.11
N TYR A 93 7.40 2.90 -9.75
CA TYR A 93 6.97 4.29 -9.65
C TYR A 93 6.82 4.67 -8.19
N GLY A 94 7.44 5.75 -7.77
CA GLY A 94 7.38 6.18 -6.37
C GLY A 94 7.91 7.59 -6.16
N PRO A 95 7.89 8.08 -4.91
CA PRO A 95 8.37 9.41 -4.59
C PRO A 95 9.86 9.58 -4.87
N PRO A 96 10.33 10.82 -5.09
CA PRO A 96 11.77 11.12 -5.17
C PRO A 96 12.52 10.58 -3.94
N GLY A 97 13.72 10.02 -4.16
CA GLY A 97 14.56 9.40 -3.12
C GLY A 97 14.43 7.88 -3.00
N LEU A 98 13.46 7.27 -3.70
CA LEU A 98 13.34 5.80 -3.73
C LEU A 98 14.53 5.14 -4.46
N ASP A 99 15.13 5.83 -5.41
CA ASP A 99 16.38 5.45 -6.09
C ASP A 99 17.54 5.29 -5.10
N MET A 100 17.68 6.21 -4.14
CA MET A 100 18.71 6.12 -3.10
C MET A 100 18.54 4.86 -2.23
N TYR A 101 17.30 4.47 -1.92
CA TYR A 101 17.04 3.22 -1.22
C TYR A 101 17.51 2.01 -2.03
N TRP A 102 17.16 1.97 -3.32
CA TRP A 102 17.53 0.87 -4.22
C TRP A 102 19.05 0.76 -4.39
N GLU A 103 19.77 1.87 -4.60
CA GLU A 103 21.22 1.91 -4.67
C GLU A 103 21.85 1.41 -3.37
N GLY A 104 21.35 1.86 -2.21
CA GLY A 104 21.80 1.39 -0.89
C GLY A 104 21.56 -0.10 -0.68
N PHE A 105 20.41 -0.61 -1.10
CA PHE A 105 20.10 -2.04 -1.06
C PHE A 105 21.08 -2.84 -1.94
N CYS A 106 21.28 -2.44 -3.20
CA CYS A 106 22.22 -3.08 -4.11
C CYS A 106 23.65 -3.09 -3.55
N SER A 107 24.10 -1.98 -2.97
CA SER A 107 25.41 -1.89 -2.32
C SER A 107 25.53 -2.86 -1.13
N SER A 108 24.50 -2.97 -0.31
CA SER A 108 24.49 -3.89 0.84
C SER A 108 24.50 -5.37 0.44
N MET A 109 23.97 -5.69 -0.74
CA MET A 109 23.86 -7.05 -1.30
C MET A 109 24.88 -7.34 -2.40
N GLU A 110 25.83 -6.43 -2.63
CA GLU A 110 26.79 -6.52 -3.74
C GLU A 110 27.49 -7.88 -3.81
N ALA A 111 28.00 -8.37 -2.69
CA ALA A 111 28.72 -9.64 -2.61
C ALA A 111 27.88 -10.85 -3.06
N ASP A 112 26.60 -10.92 -2.68
CA ASP A 112 25.70 -12.01 -3.08
C ASP A 112 25.27 -11.86 -4.55
N ILE A 113 24.99 -10.63 -4.97
CA ILE A 113 24.58 -10.35 -6.35
C ILE A 113 25.72 -10.72 -7.32
N ASP A 114 26.94 -10.24 -7.08
CA ASP A 114 28.08 -10.49 -7.95
C ASP A 114 28.47 -11.98 -7.98
N LEU A 115 28.45 -12.66 -6.82
CA LEU A 115 28.68 -14.10 -6.74
C LEU A 115 27.71 -14.88 -7.63
N ARG A 116 26.40 -14.55 -7.58
CA ARG A 116 25.38 -15.26 -8.38
C ARG A 116 25.43 -14.93 -9.87
N ILE A 117 25.88 -13.73 -10.22
CA ILE A 117 26.14 -13.39 -11.64
C ILE A 117 27.29 -14.24 -12.16
N GLU A 118 28.39 -14.34 -11.41
CA GLU A 118 29.59 -15.09 -11.82
C GLU A 118 29.35 -16.61 -11.84
N ASP A 119 28.80 -17.16 -10.76
CA ASP A 119 28.66 -18.61 -10.55
C ASP A 119 27.44 -19.20 -11.28
N GLU A 120 26.28 -18.49 -11.24
CA GLU A 120 25.02 -19.01 -11.77
C GLU A 120 24.66 -18.43 -13.16
N GLY A 121 25.41 -17.45 -13.67
CA GLY A 121 25.14 -16.81 -14.96
C GLY A 121 23.83 -16.02 -14.99
N ARG A 122 23.42 -15.46 -13.86
CA ARG A 122 22.20 -14.64 -13.78
C ARG A 122 22.40 -13.30 -14.49
N PRO A 123 21.33 -12.72 -15.08
CA PRO A 123 21.39 -11.32 -15.49
C PRO A 123 21.62 -10.44 -14.26
N ASP A 124 22.32 -9.32 -14.43
CA ASP A 124 22.56 -8.39 -13.33
C ASP A 124 21.23 -7.78 -12.85
N LEU A 125 20.87 -8.03 -11.59
CA LEU A 125 19.65 -7.53 -10.96
C LEU A 125 19.53 -6.01 -11.06
N ARG A 126 20.66 -5.30 -10.93
CA ARG A 126 20.73 -3.83 -10.99
C ARG A 126 20.21 -3.27 -12.30
N HIS A 127 20.36 -4.02 -13.39
CA HIS A 127 19.92 -3.63 -14.74
C HIS A 127 18.47 -4.03 -15.05
N LEU A 128 17.84 -4.86 -14.21
CA LEU A 128 16.44 -5.26 -14.38
C LEU A 128 15.47 -4.25 -13.78
N ILE A 129 15.93 -3.38 -12.89
CA ILE A 129 15.08 -2.46 -12.14
C ILE A 129 15.20 -1.04 -12.67
N THR A 130 14.06 -0.40 -12.89
CA THR A 130 14.01 1.02 -13.24
C THR A 130 13.07 1.76 -12.31
N ILE A 131 13.58 2.80 -11.65
CA ILE A 131 12.81 3.63 -10.74
C ILE A 131 12.45 4.93 -11.45
N HIS A 132 11.17 5.27 -11.38
CA HIS A 132 10.58 6.47 -11.92
C HIS A 132 10.05 7.33 -10.78
N ALA A 133 10.64 8.50 -10.58
CA ALA A 133 10.10 9.47 -9.64
C ALA A 133 8.79 10.03 -10.18
N ILE A 134 7.77 10.12 -9.31
CA ILE A 134 6.43 10.59 -9.67
C ILE A 134 6.11 11.94 -9.04
N ASP A 135 5.09 12.57 -9.60
CA ASP A 135 4.36 13.70 -9.04
C ASP A 135 2.84 13.48 -9.28
N ALA A 136 2.02 14.41 -8.83
CA ALA A 136 0.59 14.41 -9.12
C ALA A 136 0.31 14.44 -10.63
N GLY A 137 -0.71 13.72 -11.07
CA GLY A 137 -1.11 13.59 -12.48
C GLY A 137 -1.01 12.13 -12.97
N LEU A 138 -0.78 11.97 -14.27
CA LEU A 138 -0.61 10.67 -14.89
C LEU A 138 0.71 10.03 -14.46
N VAL A 139 0.66 8.84 -13.86
CA VAL A 139 1.83 8.05 -13.49
C VAL A 139 2.26 7.15 -14.65
N VAL A 140 1.35 6.30 -15.10
CA VAL A 140 1.58 5.38 -16.22
C VAL A 140 0.26 4.93 -16.83
N SER A 141 0.25 4.67 -18.14
CA SER A 141 -0.85 4.00 -18.83
C SER A 141 -0.28 2.85 -19.63
N ARG A 142 -0.72 1.63 -19.32
CA ARG A 142 -0.15 0.40 -19.86
C ARG A 142 -1.19 -0.72 -19.84
N ASP A 143 -1.29 -1.46 -20.94
CA ASP A 143 -2.11 -2.67 -21.07
C ASP A 143 -3.56 -2.50 -20.61
N GLY A 144 -4.16 -1.35 -20.94
CA GLY A 144 -5.55 -1.03 -20.61
C GLY A 144 -5.76 -0.61 -19.14
N VAL A 145 -4.70 -0.37 -18.38
CA VAL A 145 -4.75 0.21 -17.03
C VAL A 145 -4.10 1.60 -17.05
N THR A 146 -4.82 2.60 -16.59
CA THR A 146 -4.31 3.97 -16.39
C THR A 146 -4.18 4.24 -14.90
N ILE A 147 -2.99 4.62 -14.46
CA ILE A 147 -2.67 4.96 -13.08
C ILE A 147 -2.36 6.44 -12.99
N SER A 148 -3.07 7.12 -12.10
CA SER A 148 -2.85 8.54 -11.80
C SER A 148 -2.66 8.75 -10.30
N ALA A 149 -2.02 9.85 -9.92
CA ALA A 149 -1.76 10.20 -8.52
C ALA A 149 -2.24 11.60 -8.17
N ILE A 150 -2.59 11.82 -6.92
CA ILE A 150 -2.71 13.13 -6.29
C ILE A 150 -1.86 13.17 -5.03
N ARG A 151 -1.44 14.38 -4.63
CA ARG A 151 -0.70 14.55 -3.37
C ARG A 151 -1.63 14.45 -2.17
N ASN A 152 -1.13 13.75 -1.15
CA ASN A 152 -1.76 13.57 0.16
C ASN A 152 -1.30 14.63 1.16
N GLN A 153 -1.95 14.65 2.34
CA GLN A 153 -1.54 15.40 3.50
C GLN A 153 -1.03 14.44 4.59
N HIS A 154 0.26 14.12 4.55
CA HIS A 154 0.90 13.19 5.50
C HIS A 154 2.23 13.76 6.04
N PRO A 155 2.18 14.92 6.75
CA PRO A 155 3.38 15.56 7.25
C PRO A 155 4.10 14.73 8.32
N PRO A 156 5.47 14.76 8.39
CA PRO A 156 6.31 15.77 7.74
C PRO A 156 6.68 15.46 6.28
N LEU A 157 6.27 14.33 5.73
CA LEU A 157 6.54 14.02 4.33
C LEU A 157 5.72 14.91 3.40
N VAL A 158 6.31 15.31 2.28
CA VAL A 158 5.70 16.15 1.25
C VAL A 158 5.32 15.30 0.02
N ASP A 159 6.18 14.34 -0.32
CA ASP A 159 5.99 13.46 -1.46
C ASP A 159 5.24 12.20 -1.02
N THR A 160 3.94 12.37 -0.83
CA THR A 160 2.98 11.30 -0.44
C THR A 160 1.79 11.33 -1.38
N PHE A 161 1.31 10.15 -1.79
CA PHE A 161 0.36 10.06 -2.90
C PHE A 161 -0.78 9.09 -2.62
N ALA A 162 -1.98 9.49 -3.08
CA ALA A 162 -3.09 8.60 -3.36
C ALA A 162 -3.07 8.23 -4.85
N PHE A 163 -3.57 7.04 -5.19
CA PHE A 163 -3.57 6.52 -6.55
C PHE A 163 -4.97 6.15 -7.04
N SER A 164 -5.22 6.39 -8.31
CA SER A 164 -6.38 5.92 -9.04
C SER A 164 -5.94 4.93 -10.12
N PHE A 165 -6.57 3.77 -10.14
CA PHE A 165 -6.38 2.70 -11.12
C PHE A 165 -7.65 2.59 -11.94
N LYS A 166 -7.58 2.88 -13.22
CA LYS A 166 -8.74 2.84 -14.15
C LYS A 166 -8.52 1.88 -15.29
N THR A 167 -9.52 1.08 -15.55
CA THR A 167 -9.71 0.34 -16.79
C THR A 167 -11.02 0.79 -17.47
N ASP A 168 -11.38 0.19 -18.58
CA ASP A 168 -12.69 0.46 -19.20
C ASP A 168 -13.87 -0.04 -18.34
N GLU A 169 -13.62 -1.00 -17.43
CA GLU A 169 -14.66 -1.67 -16.62
C GLU A 169 -14.64 -1.24 -15.15
N VAL A 170 -13.49 -0.88 -14.61
CA VAL A 170 -13.28 -0.74 -13.16
C VAL A 170 -12.51 0.53 -12.82
N HIS A 171 -12.92 1.18 -11.74
CA HIS A 171 -12.21 2.29 -11.11
C HIS A 171 -11.95 1.99 -9.64
N VAL A 172 -10.70 1.84 -9.27
CA VAL A 172 -10.25 1.64 -7.87
C VAL A 172 -9.40 2.83 -7.45
N VAL A 173 -9.60 3.31 -6.22
CA VAL A 173 -8.76 4.34 -5.62
C VAL A 173 -8.14 3.82 -4.33
N PHE A 174 -6.85 4.10 -4.15
CA PHE A 174 -6.09 3.85 -2.92
C PHE A 174 -5.70 5.19 -2.31
N SER A 175 -6.06 5.39 -1.04
CA SER A 175 -5.80 6.66 -0.36
C SER A 175 -4.31 6.92 -0.12
N GLY A 176 -3.47 5.87 0.04
CA GLY A 176 -2.21 6.02 0.76
C GLY A 176 -2.47 6.56 2.16
N ASP A 177 -1.43 7.00 2.85
CA ASP A 177 -1.56 7.62 4.16
C ASP A 177 -1.88 9.12 4.01
N THR A 178 -2.91 9.60 4.70
CA THR A 178 -3.35 10.98 4.60
C THR A 178 -4.24 11.41 5.75
N ALA A 179 -4.14 12.66 6.19
CA ALA A 179 -5.25 13.32 6.85
C ALA A 179 -6.42 13.50 5.86
N PRO A 180 -7.66 13.76 6.33
CA PRO A 180 -8.80 14.00 5.44
C PRO A 180 -8.54 15.19 4.49
N ILE A 181 -8.70 14.97 3.18
CA ILE A 181 -8.57 16.02 2.16
C ILE A 181 -9.71 15.94 1.14
N SER A 182 -10.31 17.08 0.83
CA SER A 182 -11.40 17.16 -0.17
C SER A 182 -10.95 16.79 -1.60
N ALA A 183 -9.65 16.89 -1.88
CA ALA A 183 -9.08 16.46 -3.15
C ALA A 183 -9.28 14.97 -3.40
N LEU A 184 -9.18 14.13 -2.34
CA LEU A 184 -9.39 12.69 -2.42
C LEU A 184 -10.85 12.35 -2.73
N GLU A 185 -11.83 13.07 -2.15
CA GLU A 185 -13.25 12.88 -2.46
C GLU A 185 -13.52 13.08 -3.96
N ASN A 186 -12.94 14.15 -4.55
CA ASN A 186 -13.06 14.43 -5.97
C ASN A 186 -12.35 13.39 -6.83
N PHE A 187 -11.19 12.94 -6.38
CA PHE A 187 -10.36 11.96 -7.08
C PHE A 187 -11.00 10.55 -7.10
N ALA A 188 -11.66 10.18 -6.00
CA ALA A 188 -12.39 8.92 -5.84
C ALA A 188 -13.83 8.96 -6.36
N ARG A 189 -14.30 10.08 -6.93
CA ARG A 189 -15.71 10.25 -7.30
C ARG A 189 -16.24 9.12 -8.16
N GLY A 190 -17.27 8.44 -7.62
CA GLY A 190 -17.96 7.33 -8.29
C GLY A 190 -17.12 6.08 -8.50
N ALA A 191 -16.00 5.91 -7.80
CA ALA A 191 -15.18 4.72 -7.90
C ALA A 191 -15.95 3.46 -7.47
N ASP A 192 -15.58 2.33 -8.05
CA ASP A 192 -16.14 1.02 -7.68
C ASP A 192 -15.64 0.57 -6.30
N LEU A 193 -14.40 0.92 -5.96
CA LEU A 193 -13.78 0.63 -4.69
C LEU A 193 -12.86 1.77 -4.27
N LEU A 194 -13.04 2.28 -3.05
CA LEU A 194 -12.07 3.10 -2.34
C LEU A 194 -11.40 2.23 -1.27
N ILE A 195 -10.09 2.11 -1.33
CA ILE A 195 -9.27 1.49 -0.29
C ILE A 195 -8.64 2.63 0.50
N HIS A 196 -9.04 2.77 1.76
CA HIS A 196 -8.67 3.93 2.59
C HIS A 196 -7.97 3.49 3.86
N GLU A 197 -6.92 4.22 4.26
CA GLU A 197 -6.35 4.08 5.59
C GLU A 197 -7.39 4.37 6.66
N ALA A 198 -7.22 3.81 7.85
CA ALA A 198 -8.14 4.11 8.94
C ALA A 198 -7.50 3.99 10.31
N MET A 199 -7.96 4.85 11.21
CA MET A 199 -7.53 4.90 12.60
C MET A 199 -8.76 4.86 13.53
N LEU A 200 -8.71 4.03 14.59
CA LEU A 200 -9.73 4.02 15.63
C LEU A 200 -9.41 5.04 16.71
N GLU A 201 -10.22 6.08 16.82
CA GLU A 201 -10.04 7.14 17.81
C GLU A 201 -10.04 6.60 19.25
N SER A 202 -10.98 5.69 19.56
CA SER A 202 -11.12 5.07 20.89
C SER A 202 -9.90 4.26 21.32
N ALA A 203 -9.09 3.76 20.38
CA ALA A 203 -7.95 2.91 20.64
C ALA A 203 -6.62 3.68 20.85
N LEU A 204 -6.58 4.97 20.49
CA LEU A 204 -5.33 5.75 20.52
C LEU A 204 -4.72 5.87 21.93
N PRO A 205 -5.46 6.12 23.01
CA PRO A 205 -4.86 6.22 24.35
C PRO A 205 -4.12 4.93 24.75
N ALA A 206 -4.73 3.76 24.54
CA ALA A 206 -4.12 2.46 24.86
C ALA A 206 -2.91 2.18 23.93
N LEU A 207 -2.99 2.56 22.64
CA LEU A 207 -1.88 2.43 21.72
C LEU A 207 -0.67 3.26 22.17
N LEU A 208 -0.87 4.51 22.56
CA LEU A 208 0.21 5.39 23.04
C LEU A 208 0.88 4.85 24.29
N GLU A 209 0.10 4.30 25.22
CA GLU A 209 0.63 3.66 26.43
C GLU A 209 1.51 2.45 26.08
N ARG A 210 1.06 1.59 25.17
CA ARG A 210 1.81 0.40 24.72
C ARG A 210 3.09 0.73 23.97
N VAL A 211 3.10 1.78 23.17
CA VAL A 211 4.28 2.19 22.40
C VAL A 211 5.40 2.67 23.33
N GLY A 212 5.06 3.22 24.49
CA GLY A 212 6.03 3.54 25.56
C GLY A 212 6.97 4.72 25.30
N ASN A 213 7.10 5.16 24.05
CA ASN A 213 7.77 6.41 23.64
C ASN A 213 6.72 7.47 23.26
N GLY A 214 5.47 7.21 23.60
CA GLY A 214 4.30 7.98 23.26
C GLY A 214 4.28 9.30 23.99
N SER A 215 4.98 10.22 23.44
CA SER A 215 4.86 11.61 23.82
C SER A 215 3.67 12.23 23.08
N ASP A 216 3.29 13.42 23.51
CA ASP A 216 2.35 14.29 22.80
C ASP A 216 2.69 14.44 21.30
N LYS A 217 3.96 14.23 20.93
CA LYS A 217 4.41 14.26 19.53
C LYS A 217 3.83 13.14 18.67
N LEU A 218 3.71 11.91 19.22
CA LEU A 218 3.14 10.80 18.49
C LEU A 218 1.63 10.98 18.29
N MET A 219 0.91 11.43 19.34
CA MET A 219 -0.51 11.78 19.21
C MET A 219 -0.70 12.91 18.19
N ALA A 220 0.10 13.98 18.30
CA ALA A 220 0.05 15.09 17.36
C ALA A 220 0.39 14.65 15.92
N HIS A 221 1.25 13.63 15.73
CA HIS A 221 1.50 13.04 14.43
C HIS A 221 0.26 12.32 13.90
N PHE A 222 -0.34 11.44 14.68
CA PHE A 222 -1.55 10.72 14.27
C PHE A 222 -2.66 11.69 13.82
N LEU A 223 -2.97 12.68 14.63
CA LEU A 223 -4.06 13.64 14.37
C LEU A 223 -3.86 14.52 13.14
N ARG A 224 -2.62 14.78 12.72
CA ARG A 224 -2.36 15.63 11.55
C ARG A 224 -2.07 14.86 10.25
N SER A 225 -1.85 13.55 10.36
CA SER A 225 -1.27 12.74 9.29
C SER A 225 -2.12 11.56 8.86
N HIS A 226 -3.12 11.18 9.66
CA HIS A 226 -3.97 10.03 9.41
C HIS A 226 -5.46 10.38 9.53
N THR A 227 -6.30 9.46 9.04
CA THR A 227 -7.75 9.62 8.96
C THR A 227 -8.45 8.70 9.94
N PHE A 228 -9.40 9.21 10.72
CA PHE A 228 -10.26 8.35 11.54
C PHE A 228 -11.21 7.51 10.69
N ALA A 229 -11.61 6.35 11.18
CA ALA A 229 -12.52 5.44 10.47
C ALA A 229 -13.83 6.11 10.03
N HIS A 230 -14.43 6.93 10.89
CA HIS A 230 -15.63 7.69 10.53
C HIS A 230 -15.39 8.74 9.44
N GLU A 231 -14.20 9.37 9.40
CA GLU A 231 -13.82 10.33 8.36
C GLU A 231 -13.54 9.63 7.03
N ALA A 232 -12.94 8.43 7.05
CA ALA A 232 -12.79 7.59 5.85
C ALA A 232 -14.15 7.21 5.27
N ALA A 233 -15.13 6.89 6.15
CA ALA A 233 -16.51 6.63 5.78
C ALA A 233 -17.19 7.87 5.18
N MET A 234 -16.97 9.06 5.75
CA MET A 234 -17.46 10.34 5.20
C MET A 234 -16.85 10.63 3.84
N THR A 235 -15.55 10.42 3.68
CA THR A 235 -14.84 10.57 2.37
C THR A 235 -15.48 9.64 1.33
N ALA A 236 -15.76 8.39 1.67
CA ALA A 236 -16.41 7.43 0.78
C ALA A 236 -17.84 7.88 0.38
N ALA A 237 -18.60 8.39 1.35
CA ALA A 237 -19.96 8.90 1.12
C ALA A 237 -19.93 10.14 0.21
N ASN A 238 -19.06 11.11 0.49
CA ASN A 238 -18.95 12.35 -0.29
C ASN A 238 -18.47 12.09 -1.72
N ALA A 239 -17.58 11.11 -1.90
CA ALA A 239 -17.12 10.67 -3.20
C ALA A 239 -18.17 9.83 -3.96
N GLY A 240 -19.19 9.30 -3.27
CA GLY A 240 -20.20 8.43 -3.85
C GLY A 240 -19.63 7.11 -4.37
N VAL A 241 -18.64 6.54 -3.68
CA VAL A 241 -18.05 5.25 -4.06
C VAL A 241 -19.02 4.12 -3.77
N LYS A 242 -18.92 3.02 -4.51
CA LYS A 242 -19.82 1.87 -4.32
C LYS A 242 -19.41 1.04 -3.10
N ARG A 243 -18.11 0.87 -2.87
CA ARG A 243 -17.53 0.08 -1.78
C ARG A 243 -16.38 0.81 -1.11
N LEU A 244 -16.27 0.68 0.21
CA LEU A 244 -15.14 1.17 1.02
C LEU A 244 -14.44 -0.03 1.66
N ALA A 245 -13.13 -0.18 1.44
CA ALA A 245 -12.29 -1.11 2.18
C ALA A 245 -11.34 -0.34 3.08
N LEU A 246 -11.35 -0.63 4.37
CA LEU A 246 -10.38 -0.06 5.32
C LEU A 246 -9.10 -0.89 5.30
N THR A 247 -7.96 -0.20 5.26
CA THR A 247 -6.61 -0.78 5.34
C THR A 247 -5.72 0.11 6.19
N HIS A 248 -4.44 -0.20 6.32
CA HIS A 248 -3.49 0.56 7.14
C HIS A 248 -4.08 0.86 8.53
N LEU A 249 -4.60 -0.20 9.19
CA LEU A 249 -5.40 -0.06 10.40
C LEU A 249 -4.52 0.31 11.60
N ILE A 250 -4.93 1.35 12.32
CA ILE A 250 -4.27 1.85 13.53
C ILE A 250 -5.26 1.85 14.70
N PRO A 251 -5.06 0.95 15.71
CA PRO A 251 -4.15 -0.21 15.73
C PRO A 251 -4.73 -1.44 15.02
N SER A 252 -3.88 -2.36 14.56
CA SER A 252 -4.31 -3.66 14.04
C SER A 252 -3.94 -4.83 14.94
N ASP A 253 -3.28 -4.55 16.08
CA ASP A 253 -2.66 -5.53 16.98
C ASP A 253 -3.20 -5.47 18.41
N ASP A 254 -4.33 -4.81 18.61
CA ASP A 254 -4.98 -4.71 19.91
C ASP A 254 -6.15 -5.69 20.00
N PRO A 255 -6.04 -6.75 20.82
CA PRO A 255 -7.10 -7.75 20.94
C PRO A 255 -8.40 -7.22 21.59
N ALA A 256 -8.38 -5.99 22.10
CA ALA A 256 -9.58 -5.32 22.61
C ALA A 256 -10.52 -4.82 21.52
N TYR A 257 -10.03 -4.76 20.26
CA TYR A 257 -10.79 -4.26 19.11
C TYR A 257 -10.86 -5.33 18.01
N ASP A 258 -12.03 -5.51 17.45
CA ASP A 258 -12.28 -6.42 16.34
C ASP A 258 -12.92 -5.70 15.14
N ALA A 259 -13.32 -6.45 14.11
CA ALA A 259 -13.93 -5.87 12.91
C ALA A 259 -15.22 -5.09 13.21
N LYS A 260 -15.92 -5.45 14.30
CA LYS A 260 -17.15 -4.75 14.68
C LYS A 260 -16.88 -3.33 15.15
N ASP A 261 -15.79 -3.09 15.88
CA ASP A 261 -15.44 -1.74 16.35
C ASP A 261 -15.21 -0.78 15.17
N TRP A 262 -14.56 -1.27 14.11
CA TRP A 262 -14.37 -0.54 12.86
C TRP A 262 -15.68 -0.27 12.13
N GLN A 263 -16.58 -1.27 12.09
CA GLN A 263 -17.92 -1.12 11.51
C GLN A 263 -18.75 -0.12 12.29
N ASP A 264 -18.74 -0.19 13.62
CA ASP A 264 -19.46 0.72 14.50
C ASP A 264 -18.93 2.16 14.36
N ALA A 265 -17.61 2.34 14.22
CA ALA A 265 -17.02 3.66 13.98
C ALA A 265 -17.43 4.28 12.64
N CYS A 266 -17.70 3.47 11.62
CA CYS A 266 -18.17 3.94 10.31
C CYS A 266 -19.71 4.09 10.24
N ALA A 267 -20.45 3.55 11.21
CA ALA A 267 -21.92 3.47 11.16
C ALA A 267 -22.57 4.87 11.09
N GLY A 268 -23.53 5.03 10.16
CA GLY A 268 -24.23 6.29 9.94
C GLY A 268 -23.46 7.30 9.08
N HIS A 269 -22.20 7.06 8.73
CA HIS A 269 -21.39 7.94 7.89
C HIS A 269 -21.29 7.47 6.44
N TYR A 270 -21.47 6.17 6.19
CA TYR A 270 -21.47 5.58 4.85
C TYR A 270 -22.54 4.50 4.73
N ASN A 271 -23.27 4.48 3.60
CA ASN A 271 -24.38 3.54 3.37
C ASN A 271 -24.05 2.46 2.31
N GLY A 272 -22.86 2.49 1.73
CA GLY A 272 -22.39 1.47 0.80
C GLY A 272 -21.83 0.24 1.51
N GLU A 273 -21.26 -0.68 0.73
CA GLU A 273 -20.60 -1.86 1.29
C GLU A 273 -19.28 -1.48 1.97
N LEU A 274 -19.16 -1.77 3.28
CA LEU A 274 -17.96 -1.57 4.08
C LEU A 274 -17.23 -2.91 4.29
N ILE A 275 -15.94 -2.94 3.95
CA ILE A 275 -15.03 -4.06 4.13
C ILE A 275 -13.95 -3.64 5.12
N VAL A 276 -13.89 -4.29 6.27
CA VAL A 276 -12.74 -4.13 7.19
C VAL A 276 -11.63 -5.05 6.68
N GLY A 277 -10.51 -4.46 6.27
CA GLY A 277 -9.40 -5.20 5.68
C GLY A 277 -8.71 -6.12 6.70
N HIS A 278 -8.27 -7.26 6.22
CA HIS A 278 -7.36 -8.15 6.92
C HIS A 278 -6.39 -8.76 5.91
N ASP A 279 -5.25 -9.24 6.41
CA ASP A 279 -4.21 -9.81 5.54
C ASP A 279 -4.76 -10.95 4.68
N ALA A 280 -4.34 -10.97 3.43
CA ALA A 280 -4.69 -11.92 2.40
C ALA A 280 -6.15 -11.87 1.89
N ILE A 281 -7.00 -10.92 2.34
CA ILE A 281 -8.36 -10.78 1.80
C ILE A 281 -8.30 -10.42 0.31
N ARG A 282 -9.13 -11.09 -0.50
CA ARG A 282 -9.39 -10.71 -1.90
C ARG A 282 -10.74 -10.02 -2.02
N ILE A 283 -10.74 -8.88 -2.68
CA ILE A 283 -11.90 -8.07 -2.99
C ILE A 283 -12.11 -8.16 -4.50
N ALA A 284 -13.11 -8.92 -4.95
CA ALA A 284 -13.46 -9.00 -6.36
C ALA A 284 -14.01 -7.65 -6.85
N LEU A 285 -13.75 -7.30 -8.12
CA LEU A 285 -14.15 -6.01 -8.70
C LEU A 285 -15.23 -6.18 -9.77
#